data_a2514d8687d8a612d0aee9b3be815e30
#
_entry.id   a2514d8687d8a612d0aee9b3be815e30
#
_cell.length_a   1.000
_cell.length_b   1.000
_cell.length_c   1.000
_cell.angle_alpha   90.00
_cell.angle_beta   90.00
_cell.angle_gamma   90.00
#
_symmetry.space_group_name_H-M   'P 1'
#
loop_
_entity.id
_entity.type
_entity.pdbx_description
1 polymer ?
#
loop_
_entity_poly.entity_id
_entity_poly.type
_entity_poly.pdbx_seq_one_letter_code
_entity_poly.pdbx_strand_id
1 'polypeptide(L)'
;AECYSLSGKGAIAPGRDADIAVFDDLKDFNCALVLKGGKVVAQEGKPLFASSEKYLPDAVRNTVHVGEVPASAFRLALKGKRARVIRLIPDNVVTEELIREVESRDGDVVLEGTDLLKLAVVERHHGTGNIAVGLLEGYGLKNGAIALTIAHDSHNIIVLGDNNEDMARAVAEIRRIGGG
;
A
#
# COMPACT_ATOMS: atom_id res chain seq x y z
N ALA A 1 -24.15 -7.48 8.90
CA ALA A 1 -24.26 -8.92 9.22
C ALA A 1 -24.82 -9.70 8.03
N GLU A 2 -25.94 -9.29 7.44
CA GLU A 2 -26.62 -9.98 6.32
C GLU A 2 -25.71 -10.14 5.09
N CYS A 3 -25.02 -9.09 4.69
CA CYS A 3 -24.12 -9.08 3.53
C CYS A 3 -23.03 -10.17 3.63
N TYR A 4 -22.59 -10.51 4.83
CA TYR A 4 -21.57 -11.53 5.10
C TYR A 4 -22.14 -12.83 5.69
N SER A 5 -23.46 -13.01 5.63
CA SER A 5 -24.17 -14.19 6.17
C SER A 5 -23.84 -14.51 7.64
N LEU A 6 -23.61 -13.48 8.46
CA LEU A 6 -23.31 -13.62 9.89
C LEU A 6 -24.63 -13.80 10.66
N SER A 7 -25.16 -15.02 10.69
CA SER A 7 -26.48 -15.33 11.23
C SER A 7 -26.66 -15.02 12.73
N GLY A 8 -25.58 -15.06 13.51
CA GLY A 8 -25.61 -14.74 14.95
C GLY A 8 -25.51 -13.27 15.30
N LYS A 9 -25.29 -12.36 14.32
CA LYS A 9 -24.92 -10.96 14.57
C LYS A 9 -25.86 -9.95 13.93
N GLY A 10 -25.70 -8.67 14.29
CA GLY A 10 -26.37 -7.54 13.65
C GLY A 10 -27.73 -7.15 14.24
N ALA A 11 -28.14 -7.75 15.34
CA ALA A 11 -29.32 -7.35 16.07
C ALA A 11 -29.19 -7.67 17.56
N ILE A 12 -29.84 -6.88 18.41
CA ILE A 12 -30.02 -7.17 19.83
C ILE A 12 -31.35 -7.91 19.96
N ALA A 13 -31.26 -9.23 19.97
CA ALA A 13 -32.45 -10.10 20.03
C ALA A 13 -32.12 -11.47 20.65
N PRO A 14 -33.09 -12.19 21.22
CA PRO A 14 -32.90 -13.56 21.68
C PRO A 14 -32.35 -14.47 20.57
N GLY A 15 -31.35 -15.29 20.91
CA GLY A 15 -30.68 -16.18 19.95
C GLY A 15 -29.55 -15.52 19.12
N ARG A 16 -29.23 -14.23 19.37
CA ARG A 16 -28.11 -13.53 18.78
C ARG A 16 -26.95 -13.43 19.76
N ASP A 17 -25.74 -13.30 19.21
CA ASP A 17 -24.53 -13.07 20.01
C ASP A 17 -24.64 -11.72 20.73
N ALA A 18 -24.30 -11.70 22.01
CA ALA A 18 -24.26 -10.47 22.78
C ALA A 18 -22.92 -9.72 22.54
N ASP A 19 -22.65 -9.38 21.30
CA ASP A 19 -21.56 -8.49 20.87
C ASP A 19 -22.15 -7.10 20.67
N ILE A 20 -22.03 -6.24 21.68
CA ILE A 20 -22.77 -4.98 21.79
C ILE A 20 -21.80 -3.83 22.08
N ALA A 21 -21.89 -2.74 21.34
CA ALA A 21 -21.25 -1.48 21.66
C ALA A 21 -22.31 -0.49 22.16
N VAL A 22 -22.04 0.15 23.30
CA VAL A 22 -22.89 1.19 23.90
C VAL A 22 -22.20 2.53 23.73
N PHE A 23 -22.88 3.48 23.16
CA PHE A 23 -22.39 4.85 22.93
C PHE A 23 -23.14 5.83 23.82
N ASP A 24 -22.44 6.88 24.27
CA ASP A 24 -23.03 7.94 25.10
C ASP A 24 -24.00 8.80 24.29
N ASP A 25 -23.70 8.98 23.01
CA ASP A 25 -24.48 9.77 22.06
C ASP A 25 -24.31 9.23 20.62
N LEU A 26 -25.17 9.71 19.72
CA LEU A 26 -25.17 9.34 18.30
C LEU A 26 -24.48 10.40 17.40
N LYS A 27 -23.81 11.38 17.99
CA LYS A 27 -23.11 12.43 17.24
C LYS A 27 -21.62 12.16 17.21
N ASP A 28 -21.01 12.03 18.37
CA ASP A 28 -19.56 11.87 18.51
C ASP A 28 -19.17 10.37 18.62
N PHE A 29 -20.17 9.50 18.84
CA PHE A 29 -20.00 8.04 18.95
C PHE A 29 -18.93 7.62 19.98
N ASN A 30 -18.84 8.33 21.09
CA ASN A 30 -17.96 7.93 22.19
C ASN A 30 -18.46 6.60 22.79
N CYS A 31 -17.65 5.57 22.67
CA CYS A 31 -18.01 4.23 23.11
C CYS A 31 -17.78 4.09 24.62
N ALA A 32 -18.89 4.06 25.37
CA ALA A 32 -18.84 3.91 26.82
C ALA A 32 -18.56 2.46 27.26
N LEU A 33 -19.10 1.47 26.54
CA LEU A 33 -19.02 0.06 26.90
C LEU A 33 -19.00 -0.83 25.68
N VAL A 34 -18.17 -1.90 25.72
CA VAL A 34 -18.19 -2.96 24.71
C VAL A 34 -18.38 -4.32 25.40
N LEU A 35 -19.37 -5.07 24.91
CA LEU A 35 -19.57 -6.46 25.28
C LEU A 35 -19.17 -7.37 24.12
N LYS A 36 -18.54 -8.49 24.44
CA LYS A 36 -18.20 -9.59 23.54
C LYS A 36 -18.68 -10.90 24.14
N GLY A 37 -19.61 -11.56 23.47
CA GLY A 37 -20.26 -12.77 24.02
C GLY A 37 -20.86 -12.55 25.39
N GLY A 38 -21.48 -11.39 25.66
CA GLY A 38 -22.09 -11.02 26.93
C GLY A 38 -21.13 -10.61 28.05
N LYS A 39 -19.81 -10.60 27.79
CA LYS A 39 -18.81 -10.14 28.78
C LYS A 39 -18.33 -8.74 28.43
N VAL A 40 -18.19 -7.87 29.42
CA VAL A 40 -17.60 -6.55 29.22
C VAL A 40 -16.12 -6.70 28.89
N VAL A 41 -15.71 -6.20 27.72
CA VAL A 41 -14.33 -6.30 27.23
C VAL A 41 -13.63 -4.95 27.08
N ALA A 42 -14.40 -3.84 27.05
CA ALA A 42 -13.85 -2.49 27.11
C ALA A 42 -14.84 -1.55 27.79
N GLN A 43 -14.34 -0.53 28.45
CA GLN A 43 -15.11 0.52 29.10
C GLN A 43 -14.38 1.84 29.02
N GLU A 44 -15.11 2.93 28.74
CA GLU A 44 -14.56 4.29 28.64
C GLU A 44 -13.31 4.37 27.74
N GLY A 45 -13.37 3.71 26.58
CA GLY A 45 -12.28 3.68 25.60
C GLY A 45 -11.06 2.82 26.01
N LYS A 46 -11.12 2.09 27.14
CA LYS A 46 -10.02 1.25 27.63
C LYS A 46 -10.37 -0.23 27.51
N PRO A 47 -9.50 -1.08 26.94
CA PRO A 47 -9.71 -2.53 26.96
C PRO A 47 -9.56 -3.08 28.37
N LEU A 48 -10.42 -4.03 28.74
CA LEU A 48 -10.39 -4.74 30.04
C LEU A 48 -9.79 -6.15 29.93
N PHE A 49 -9.13 -6.44 28.81
CA PHE A 49 -8.38 -7.69 28.60
C PHE A 49 -6.92 -7.38 28.33
N ALA A 50 -6.04 -8.24 28.80
CA ALA A 50 -4.66 -8.22 28.36
C ALA A 50 -4.60 -8.72 26.90
N SER A 51 -4.00 -7.95 26.02
CA SER A 51 -3.62 -8.48 24.71
C SER A 51 -2.69 -9.66 24.95
N SER A 52 -3.09 -10.87 24.57
CA SER A 52 -2.16 -11.99 24.53
C SER A 52 -0.98 -11.57 23.66
N GLU A 53 0.25 -11.83 24.12
CA GLU A 53 1.44 -11.58 23.33
C GLU A 53 1.25 -12.16 21.94
N LYS A 54 1.60 -11.34 20.97
CA LYS A 54 1.30 -11.50 19.57
C LYS A 54 1.84 -12.82 19.05
N TYR A 55 0.98 -13.80 18.94
CA TYR A 55 1.27 -14.94 18.08
C TYR A 55 1.28 -14.44 16.65
N LEU A 56 2.47 -14.17 16.13
CA LEU A 56 2.69 -13.94 14.71
C LEU A 56 3.17 -15.27 14.12
N PRO A 57 2.34 -15.95 13.32
CA PRO A 57 2.75 -17.17 12.62
C PRO A 57 4.01 -16.93 11.80
N ASP A 58 4.93 -17.90 11.76
CA ASP A 58 6.16 -17.77 10.97
C ASP A 58 5.87 -17.53 9.49
N ALA A 59 4.75 -18.05 8.99
CA ALA A 59 4.28 -17.83 7.63
C ALA A 59 4.05 -16.36 7.23
N VAL A 60 3.88 -15.46 8.21
CA VAL A 60 3.69 -14.02 7.95
C VAL A 60 4.92 -13.19 8.32
N ARG A 61 6.03 -13.84 8.68
CA ARG A 61 7.30 -13.17 8.98
C ARG A 61 8.24 -13.27 7.79
N ASN A 62 9.12 -12.28 7.68
CA ASN A 62 10.18 -12.27 6.65
C ASN A 62 9.65 -12.56 5.23
N THR A 63 8.56 -11.89 4.85
CA THR A 63 7.87 -12.11 3.57
C THR A 63 8.40 -11.24 2.43
N VAL A 64 9.49 -10.51 2.62
CA VAL A 64 10.14 -9.69 1.59
C VAL A 64 11.34 -10.44 1.04
N HIS A 65 11.12 -11.15 -0.08
CA HIS A 65 12.13 -11.94 -0.78
C HIS A 65 12.60 -11.19 -2.02
N VAL A 66 13.37 -10.14 -1.84
CA VAL A 66 13.94 -9.36 -2.95
C VAL A 66 15.47 -9.38 -2.88
N GLY A 67 16.10 -9.61 -4.03
CA GLY A 67 17.54 -9.53 -4.18
C GLY A 67 18.06 -8.09 -4.17
N GLU A 68 19.29 -7.91 -4.58
CA GLU A 68 19.85 -6.59 -4.84
C GLU A 68 19.26 -6.04 -6.15
N VAL A 69 18.75 -4.80 -6.09
CA VAL A 69 18.14 -4.11 -7.22
C VAL A 69 19.02 -2.91 -7.58
N PRO A 70 19.83 -3.00 -8.64
CA PRO A 70 20.69 -1.88 -9.06
C PRO A 70 19.87 -0.75 -9.68
N ALA A 71 20.38 0.47 -9.64
CA ALA A 71 19.75 1.64 -10.26
C ALA A 71 19.43 1.43 -11.75
N SER A 72 20.25 0.68 -12.46
CA SER A 72 20.04 0.35 -13.87
C SER A 72 18.76 -0.46 -14.13
N ALA A 73 18.21 -1.15 -13.12
CA ALA A 73 16.97 -1.91 -13.24
C ALA A 73 15.73 -1.01 -13.42
N PHE A 74 15.84 0.28 -13.07
CA PHE A 74 14.79 1.28 -13.24
C PHE A 74 14.90 2.08 -14.53
N ARG A 75 15.85 1.75 -15.41
CA ARG A 75 15.96 2.40 -16.73
C ARG A 75 14.74 2.02 -17.59
N LEU A 76 14.19 3.01 -18.25
CA LEU A 76 13.06 2.86 -19.14
C LEU A 76 13.46 3.32 -20.56
N ALA A 77 13.81 2.35 -21.41
CA ALA A 77 14.13 2.62 -22.80
C ALA A 77 12.85 2.70 -23.63
N LEU A 78 12.66 3.82 -24.33
CA LEU A 78 11.53 3.99 -25.25
C LEU A 78 11.91 3.57 -26.67
N LYS A 79 10.97 2.92 -27.37
CA LYS A 79 11.11 2.61 -28.80
C LYS A 79 10.83 3.80 -29.72
N GLY A 80 10.40 4.93 -29.18
CA GLY A 80 10.02 6.13 -29.91
C GLY A 80 9.95 7.34 -28.97
N LYS A 81 9.37 8.43 -29.46
CA LYS A 81 9.23 9.68 -28.70
C LYS A 81 7.96 9.76 -27.84
N ARG A 82 7.08 8.77 -27.92
CA ARG A 82 5.78 8.78 -27.21
C ARG A 82 5.69 7.60 -26.26
N ALA A 83 5.20 7.88 -25.05
CA ALA A 83 4.98 6.88 -24.04
C ALA A 83 3.55 6.96 -23.49
N ARG A 84 3.04 5.80 -23.06
CA ARG A 84 1.83 5.74 -22.22
C ARG A 84 2.23 6.15 -20.80
N VAL A 85 1.42 7.01 -20.19
CA VAL A 85 1.63 7.55 -18.86
C VAL A 85 0.36 7.34 -18.05
N ILE A 86 0.50 6.88 -16.84
CA ILE A 86 -0.60 6.81 -15.86
C ILE A 86 -0.73 8.22 -15.27
N ARG A 87 -1.90 8.83 -15.40
CA ARG A 87 -2.19 10.12 -14.77
C ARG A 87 -3.02 9.91 -13.51
N LEU A 88 -2.56 10.51 -12.40
CA LEU A 88 -3.35 10.60 -11.18
C LEU A 88 -4.41 11.68 -11.32
N ILE A 89 -5.62 11.36 -10.87
CA ILE A 89 -6.72 12.31 -10.73
C ILE A 89 -6.78 12.71 -9.26
N PRO A 90 -6.62 14.01 -8.92
CA PRO A 90 -6.69 14.45 -7.54
C PRO A 90 -7.97 13.97 -6.84
N ASP A 91 -7.87 13.57 -5.59
CA ASP A 91 -8.97 13.12 -4.73
C ASP A 91 -9.78 11.95 -5.30
N ASN A 92 -9.18 11.13 -6.18
CA ASN A 92 -9.84 10.01 -6.80
C ASN A 92 -8.96 8.75 -6.76
N VAL A 93 -9.59 7.57 -6.74
CA VAL A 93 -8.91 6.26 -6.82
C VAL A 93 -8.74 5.77 -8.26
N VAL A 94 -9.39 6.44 -9.22
CA VAL A 94 -9.28 6.13 -10.65
C VAL A 94 -8.11 6.88 -11.25
N THR A 95 -7.44 6.27 -12.22
CA THR A 95 -6.37 6.89 -13.01
C THR A 95 -6.80 7.03 -14.48
N GLU A 96 -6.10 7.88 -15.22
CA GLU A 96 -6.28 8.04 -16.66
C GLU A 96 -5.05 7.54 -17.43
N GLU A 97 -5.26 7.03 -18.64
CA GLU A 97 -4.18 6.79 -19.58
C GLU A 97 -3.95 8.04 -20.43
N LEU A 98 -2.72 8.52 -20.45
CA LEU A 98 -2.29 9.60 -21.34
C LEU A 98 -1.16 9.13 -22.25
N ILE A 99 -1.08 9.77 -23.41
CA ILE A 99 0.08 9.68 -24.29
C ILE A 99 0.88 10.99 -24.19
N ARG A 100 2.15 10.88 -23.80
CA ARG A 100 3.07 12.01 -23.71
C ARG A 100 4.24 11.85 -24.68
N GLU A 101 4.73 12.97 -25.20
CA GLU A 101 6.05 13.02 -25.80
C GLU A 101 7.07 13.02 -24.66
N VAL A 102 8.04 12.12 -24.73
CA VAL A 102 9.06 11.94 -23.71
C VAL A 102 10.41 11.83 -24.38
N GLU A 103 11.36 12.63 -23.94
CA GLU A 103 12.74 12.53 -24.37
C GLU A 103 13.44 11.34 -23.76
N SER A 104 14.38 10.76 -24.51
CA SER A 104 15.27 9.70 -24.03
C SER A 104 16.71 10.09 -24.27
N ARG A 105 17.55 9.81 -23.29
CA ARG A 105 19.01 10.00 -23.35
C ARG A 105 19.70 8.77 -22.77
N ASP A 106 20.70 8.26 -23.44
CA ASP A 106 21.51 7.11 -23.00
C ASP A 106 20.70 5.86 -22.59
N GLY A 107 19.58 5.61 -23.30
CA GLY A 107 18.73 4.45 -23.05
C GLY A 107 17.82 4.59 -21.82
N ASP A 108 17.55 5.81 -21.38
CA ASP A 108 16.61 6.10 -20.31
C ASP A 108 15.75 7.33 -20.64
N VAL A 109 14.59 7.44 -20.01
CA VAL A 109 13.71 8.62 -20.14
C VAL A 109 14.29 9.80 -19.39
N VAL A 110 14.12 11.00 -19.93
CA VAL A 110 14.47 12.27 -19.29
C VAL A 110 13.25 12.80 -18.56
N LEU A 111 13.33 12.89 -17.23
CA LEU A 111 12.25 13.38 -16.36
C LEU A 111 12.44 14.84 -15.95
N GLU A 112 13.66 15.36 -16.10
CA GLU A 112 14.04 16.73 -15.71
C GLU A 112 13.14 17.77 -16.38
N GLY A 113 12.64 18.73 -15.60
CA GLY A 113 11.75 19.78 -16.09
C GLY A 113 10.31 19.35 -16.39
N THR A 114 9.95 18.10 -16.07
CA THR A 114 8.60 17.55 -16.26
C THR A 114 7.92 17.25 -14.92
N ASP A 115 6.62 16.91 -14.95
CA ASP A 115 5.89 16.33 -13.82
C ASP A 115 5.83 14.79 -13.89
N LEU A 116 6.66 14.20 -14.75
CA LEU A 116 6.73 12.75 -14.89
C LEU A 116 7.63 12.13 -13.82
N LEU A 117 7.22 11.00 -13.32
CA LEU A 117 7.98 10.12 -12.44
C LEU A 117 8.02 8.72 -13.02
N LYS A 118 9.02 7.95 -12.65
CA LYS A 118 9.00 6.50 -12.84
C LYS A 118 8.19 5.85 -11.74
N LEU A 119 7.32 4.93 -12.13
CA LEU A 119 6.62 4.02 -11.24
C LEU A 119 7.07 2.61 -11.57
N ALA A 120 7.61 1.90 -10.58
CA ALA A 120 8.02 0.52 -10.79
C ALA A 120 7.35 -0.43 -9.80
N VAL A 121 7.12 -1.65 -10.27
CA VAL A 121 6.68 -2.79 -9.47
C VAL A 121 7.82 -3.79 -9.40
N VAL A 122 8.30 -4.09 -8.19
CA VAL A 122 9.37 -5.06 -7.94
C VAL A 122 8.76 -6.28 -7.25
N GLU A 123 8.91 -7.45 -7.87
CA GLU A 123 8.43 -8.70 -7.31
C GLU A 123 9.19 -9.03 -6.02
N ARG A 124 8.43 -9.36 -4.94
CA ARG A 124 9.02 -9.63 -3.62
C ARG A 124 8.60 -10.95 -2.97
N HIS A 125 7.69 -11.69 -3.57
CA HIS A 125 7.14 -12.91 -2.95
C HIS A 125 8.03 -14.12 -3.18
N HIS A 126 8.63 -14.21 -4.37
CA HIS A 126 9.41 -15.37 -4.81
C HIS A 126 10.88 -15.05 -5.10
N GLY A 127 11.27 -13.76 -5.04
CA GLY A 127 12.64 -13.36 -5.34
C GLY A 127 13.04 -13.59 -6.79
N THR A 128 12.09 -13.46 -7.72
CA THR A 128 12.32 -13.73 -9.16
C THR A 128 13.21 -12.70 -9.83
N GLY A 129 13.35 -11.52 -9.22
CA GLY A 129 14.04 -10.38 -9.82
C GLY A 129 13.23 -9.65 -10.89
N ASN A 130 11.96 -10.00 -11.08
CA ASN A 130 11.09 -9.34 -12.04
C ASN A 130 10.78 -7.90 -11.61
N ILE A 131 10.99 -6.96 -12.55
CA ILE A 131 10.70 -5.54 -12.35
C ILE A 131 9.97 -5.03 -13.60
N ALA A 132 8.89 -4.30 -13.38
CA ALA A 132 8.21 -3.55 -14.44
C ALA A 132 8.30 -2.05 -14.14
N VAL A 133 8.63 -1.24 -15.15
CA VAL A 133 8.77 0.21 -15.03
C VAL A 133 7.81 0.89 -16.00
N GLY A 134 7.09 1.89 -15.50
CA GLY A 134 6.21 2.76 -16.25
C GLY A 134 6.42 4.22 -15.89
N LEU A 135 5.55 5.08 -16.44
CA LEU A 135 5.56 6.51 -16.15
C LEU A 135 4.26 6.92 -15.46
N LEU A 136 4.39 7.83 -14.52
CA LEU A 136 3.30 8.42 -13.75
C LEU A 136 3.37 9.94 -13.85
N GLU A 137 2.22 10.61 -13.94
CA GLU A 137 2.08 12.07 -13.93
C GLU A 137 1.11 12.49 -12.81
N GLY A 138 1.37 13.62 -12.17
CA GLY A 138 0.43 14.24 -11.22
C GLY A 138 0.72 13.92 -9.76
N TYR A 139 1.88 13.33 -9.41
CA TYR A 139 2.24 13.05 -8.01
C TYR A 139 3.03 14.20 -7.36
N GLY A 140 3.84 14.91 -8.14
CA GLY A 140 4.58 16.08 -7.68
C GLY A 140 5.82 15.80 -6.82
N LEU A 141 6.28 14.55 -6.69
CA LEU A 141 7.54 14.22 -5.98
C LEU A 141 8.74 14.77 -6.74
N LYS A 142 9.70 15.34 -6.02
CA LYS A 142 10.96 15.84 -6.59
C LYS A 142 12.13 15.46 -5.68
N ASN A 143 13.27 15.20 -6.31
CA ASN A 143 14.55 14.91 -5.65
C ASN A 143 14.47 13.72 -4.68
N GLY A 144 13.89 12.59 -5.13
CA GLY A 144 13.83 11.42 -4.30
C GLY A 144 12.93 10.30 -4.81
N ALA A 145 12.72 9.32 -3.94
CA ALA A 145 11.83 8.19 -4.20
C ALA A 145 11.05 7.78 -2.95
N ILE A 146 9.90 7.17 -3.17
CA ILE A 146 9.07 6.54 -2.15
C ILE A 146 8.87 5.07 -2.54
N ALA A 147 9.01 4.16 -1.58
CA ALA A 147 8.69 2.75 -1.78
C ALA A 147 7.81 2.22 -0.66
N LEU A 148 6.96 1.24 -0.98
CA LEU A 148 6.09 0.57 -0.03
C LEU A 148 5.79 -0.87 -0.45
N THR A 149 5.45 -1.73 0.52
CA THR A 149 4.98 -3.11 0.28
C THR A 149 3.47 -3.26 0.45
N ILE A 150 2.75 -2.20 0.81
CA ILE A 150 1.30 -2.19 0.99
C ILE A 150 0.68 -1.74 -0.34
N ALA A 151 0.86 -2.55 -1.37
CA ALA A 151 0.30 -2.31 -2.70
C ALA A 151 -0.95 -3.19 -2.84
N HIS A 152 -2.12 -2.57 -2.90
CA HIS A 152 -3.39 -3.27 -3.03
C HIS A 152 -3.33 -4.32 -4.17
N ASP A 153 -3.96 -5.44 -3.95
CA ASP A 153 -3.99 -6.67 -4.75
C ASP A 153 -2.68 -7.47 -4.74
N SER A 154 -1.60 -6.99 -5.33
CA SER A 154 -0.38 -7.80 -5.52
C SER A 154 0.54 -7.81 -4.30
N HIS A 155 0.52 -6.75 -3.49
CA HIS A 155 1.46 -6.51 -2.39
C HIS A 155 2.94 -6.68 -2.76
N ASN A 156 3.28 -6.45 -4.02
CA ASN A 156 4.65 -6.29 -4.47
C ASN A 156 5.24 -4.97 -3.95
N ILE A 157 6.53 -4.76 -4.07
CA ILE A 157 7.10 -3.44 -3.79
C ILE A 157 6.68 -2.51 -4.92
N ILE A 158 6.00 -1.43 -4.57
CA ILE A 158 5.79 -0.29 -5.46
C ILE A 158 6.84 0.76 -5.11
N VAL A 159 7.54 1.26 -6.12
CA VAL A 159 8.48 2.36 -5.95
C VAL A 159 8.22 3.43 -6.99
N LEU A 160 8.21 4.66 -6.54
CA LEU A 160 7.98 5.87 -7.32
C LEU A 160 9.16 6.82 -7.10
N GLY A 161 9.71 7.39 -8.17
CA GLY A 161 10.83 8.33 -8.05
C GLY A 161 11.13 9.09 -9.33
N ASP A 162 11.90 10.16 -9.19
CA ASP A 162 12.38 10.99 -10.29
C ASP A 162 13.80 10.61 -10.76
N ASN A 163 14.48 9.71 -10.06
CA ASN A 163 15.78 9.21 -10.43
C ASN A 163 15.98 7.74 -10.02
N ASN A 164 16.82 7.03 -10.74
CA ASN A 164 17.03 5.59 -10.56
C ASN A 164 17.78 5.25 -9.27
N GLU A 165 18.68 6.10 -8.84
CA GLU A 165 19.53 5.90 -7.68
C GLU A 165 18.71 5.91 -6.39
N ASP A 166 17.83 6.89 -6.23
CA ASP A 166 16.95 6.97 -5.07
C ASP A 166 15.89 5.87 -5.07
N MET A 167 15.38 5.47 -6.26
CA MET A 167 14.50 4.31 -6.38
C MET A 167 15.19 3.02 -5.90
N ALA A 168 16.44 2.80 -6.30
CA ALA A 168 17.21 1.65 -5.85
C ALA A 168 17.47 1.68 -4.34
N ARG A 169 17.80 2.85 -3.78
CA ARG A 169 17.98 3.04 -2.33
C ARG A 169 16.70 2.80 -1.54
N ALA A 170 15.57 3.28 -2.03
CA ALA A 170 14.27 3.06 -1.40
C ALA A 170 13.89 1.57 -1.34
N VAL A 171 14.12 0.82 -2.43
CA VAL A 171 13.92 -0.64 -2.45
C VAL A 171 14.90 -1.36 -1.53
N ALA A 172 16.16 -0.95 -1.50
CA ALA A 172 17.15 -1.52 -0.58
C ALA A 172 16.76 -1.29 0.89
N GLU A 173 16.20 -0.13 1.22
CA GLU A 173 15.71 0.16 2.57
C GLU A 173 14.48 -0.70 2.94
N ILE A 174 13.50 -0.84 2.05
CA ILE A 174 12.36 -1.76 2.22
C ILE A 174 12.84 -3.19 2.50
N ARG A 175 13.83 -3.67 1.74
CA ARG A 175 14.45 -4.97 1.97
C ARG A 175 15.11 -5.06 3.36
N ARG A 176 15.85 -4.02 3.77
CA ARG A 176 16.57 -3.99 5.06
C ARG A 176 15.62 -4.04 6.25
N ILE A 177 14.49 -3.30 6.18
CA ILE A 177 13.51 -3.23 7.29
C ILE A 177 12.46 -4.35 7.25
N GLY A 178 12.40 -5.13 6.16
CA GLY A 178 11.46 -6.25 6.01
C GLY A 178 10.05 -5.85 5.56
N GLY A 179 9.90 -4.66 4.95
CA GLY A 179 8.62 -4.15 4.47
C GLY A 179 8.16 -2.89 5.18
N GLY A 180 7.11 -2.25 4.68
CA GLY A 180 6.52 -1.02 5.22
C GLY A 180 5.78 -0.24 4.16
#